data_4e754a63983b36d3960beefa6bfda83c
#
_entry.id   4e754a63983b36d3960beefa6bfda83c
#
_cell.length_a   1.000
_cell.length_b   1.000
_cell.length_c   1.000
_cell.angle_alpha   90.00
_cell.angle_beta   90.00
_cell.angle_gamma   90.00
#
_symmetry.space_group_name_H-M   'P 1'
#
loop_
_entity.id
_entity.type
_entity.pdbx_description
1 polymer ?
#
loop_
_entity_poly.entity_id
_entity_poly.type
_entity_poly.pdbx_seq_one_letter_code
_entity_poly.pdbx_strand_id
1 'polypeptide(L)'
;MNITSMSQANGKDAVNIDGFTDDQKNAYNELIKFINDDYDEVNYKRALTGPAGTGKTYLIRALLKNCKIPYGNIGLSAPTHKACRVLQESINLPNIKVHTLQSDLGLRINFDVEKFDLNKIPFDPKGKIKIGDYRIYIIDESSMIPRGLVMFIEKLAKQHKTKLIYIGR
;
A
#
# COMPACT_ATOMS: atom_id res chain seq x y z
N MET A 1 -11.65 11.56 22.43
CA MET A 1 -10.70 12.36 21.64
C MET A 1 -11.27 12.58 20.25
N ASN A 2 -11.45 13.83 19.86
CA ASN A 2 -12.15 14.14 18.62
C ASN A 2 -11.21 13.83 17.43
N ILE A 3 -11.63 12.99 16.49
CA ILE A 3 -10.88 12.60 15.29
C ILE A 3 -10.39 13.85 14.52
N THR A 4 -11.18 14.92 14.55
CA THR A 4 -10.88 16.20 13.90
C THR A 4 -9.61 16.87 14.44
N SER A 5 -9.26 16.70 15.71
CA SER A 5 -8.07 17.34 16.30
C SER A 5 -6.75 16.62 15.95
N MET A 6 -6.80 15.31 15.63
CA MET A 6 -5.61 14.52 15.21
C MET A 6 -5.27 14.72 13.74
N SER A 7 -6.28 14.94 12.87
CA SER A 7 -6.06 15.15 11.44
C SER A 7 -5.46 16.51 11.12
N GLN A 8 -5.78 17.54 11.90
CA GLN A 8 -5.23 18.89 11.72
C GLN A 8 -3.72 18.94 11.97
N ALA A 9 -3.21 18.13 12.90
CA ALA A 9 -1.78 18.06 13.20
C ALA A 9 -0.93 17.51 12.03
N ASN A 10 -1.52 16.71 11.13
CA ASN A 10 -0.85 16.09 9.99
C ASN A 10 -1.23 16.73 8.63
N GLY A 11 -2.02 17.82 8.62
CA GLY A 11 -2.46 18.48 7.38
C GLY A 11 -3.43 17.65 6.54
N LYS A 12 -4.11 16.69 7.15
CA LYS A 12 -5.08 15.82 6.48
C LYS A 12 -6.49 16.07 6.98
N ASP A 13 -7.48 15.98 6.07
CA ASP A 13 -8.89 15.99 6.44
C ASP A 13 -9.34 14.57 6.80
N ALA A 14 -9.64 14.33 8.08
CA ALA A 14 -10.14 13.05 8.54
C ALA A 14 -11.52 12.74 7.94
N VAL A 15 -11.78 11.45 7.70
CA VAL A 15 -13.11 10.98 7.28
C VAL A 15 -13.77 10.18 8.40
N ASN A 16 -15.11 10.32 8.47
CA ASN A 16 -15.94 9.55 9.38
C ASN A 16 -16.17 8.14 8.83
N ILE A 17 -16.07 7.14 9.70
CA ILE A 17 -16.26 5.73 9.37
C ILE A 17 -17.59 5.17 9.89
N ASP A 18 -18.50 6.00 10.37
CA ASP A 18 -19.79 5.54 10.94
C ASP A 18 -20.64 4.75 9.93
N GLY A 19 -20.48 5.03 8.63
CA GLY A 19 -21.14 4.32 7.54
C GLY A 19 -20.54 2.97 7.18
N PHE A 20 -19.45 2.56 7.82
CA PHE A 20 -18.84 1.25 7.57
C PHE A 20 -19.68 0.12 8.18
N THR A 21 -19.70 -1.02 7.51
CA THR A 21 -20.20 -2.28 8.10
C THR A 21 -19.32 -2.70 9.28
N ASP A 22 -19.81 -3.64 10.11
CA ASP A 22 -19.02 -4.15 11.23
C ASP A 22 -17.71 -4.79 10.77
N ASP A 23 -17.72 -5.55 9.67
CA ASP A 23 -16.51 -6.14 9.09
C ASP A 23 -15.53 -5.07 8.61
N GLN A 24 -16.02 -4.02 7.96
CA GLN A 24 -15.20 -2.90 7.54
C GLN A 24 -14.60 -2.14 8.73
N LYS A 25 -15.38 -1.92 9.79
CA LYS A 25 -14.89 -1.29 11.02
C LYS A 25 -13.80 -2.13 11.69
N ASN A 26 -13.98 -3.43 11.77
CA ASN A 26 -12.99 -4.33 12.35
C ASN A 26 -11.68 -4.31 11.55
N ALA A 27 -11.77 -4.42 10.23
CA ALA A 27 -10.60 -4.32 9.35
C ALA A 27 -9.92 -2.95 9.45
N TYR A 28 -10.71 -1.87 9.47
CA TYR A 28 -10.19 -0.51 9.65
C TYR A 28 -9.45 -0.35 10.97
N ASN A 29 -10.03 -0.79 12.08
CA ASN A 29 -9.42 -0.66 13.40
C ASN A 29 -8.11 -1.44 13.53
N GLU A 30 -8.04 -2.63 12.96
CA GLU A 30 -6.81 -3.42 12.92
C GLU A 30 -5.74 -2.73 12.07
N LEU A 31 -6.09 -2.27 10.87
CA LEU A 31 -5.14 -1.68 9.95
C LEU A 31 -4.68 -0.28 10.39
N ILE A 32 -5.56 0.55 10.96
CA ILE A 32 -5.15 1.88 11.45
C ILE A 32 -4.15 1.76 12.61
N LYS A 33 -4.37 0.80 13.50
CA LYS A 33 -3.43 0.49 14.58
C LYS A 33 -2.09 0.01 14.00
N PHE A 34 -2.11 -0.92 13.06
CA PHE A 34 -0.91 -1.41 12.39
C PHE A 34 -0.12 -0.30 11.71
N ILE A 35 -0.80 0.60 11.01
CA ILE A 35 -0.16 1.73 10.31
C ILE A 35 0.49 2.69 11.31
N ASN A 36 -0.19 3.00 12.41
CA ASN A 36 0.27 3.99 13.38
C ASN A 36 1.31 3.45 14.37
N ASP A 37 1.38 2.14 14.57
CA ASP A 37 2.39 1.51 15.44
C ASP A 37 3.79 1.60 14.83
N ASP A 38 4.81 1.46 15.66
CA ASP A 38 6.19 1.38 15.19
C ASP A 38 6.43 0.11 14.37
N TYR A 39 7.50 0.13 13.57
CA TYR A 39 7.90 -1.05 12.80
C TYR A 39 8.27 -2.21 13.73
N ASP A 40 7.76 -3.39 13.42
CA ASP A 40 8.09 -4.66 14.09
C ASP A 40 8.53 -5.68 13.04
N GLU A 41 9.70 -6.28 13.23
CA GLU A 41 10.31 -7.20 12.25
C GLU A 41 9.49 -8.48 12.05
N VAL A 42 8.72 -8.89 13.05
CA VAL A 42 7.85 -10.08 12.99
C VAL A 42 6.48 -9.73 12.40
N ASN A 43 5.95 -8.55 12.75
CA ASN A 43 4.59 -8.11 12.41
C ASN A 43 4.58 -6.93 11.43
N TYR A 44 5.41 -6.97 10.38
CA TYR A 44 5.58 -5.86 9.43
C TYR A 44 4.61 -5.89 8.24
N LYS A 45 3.74 -6.88 8.13
CA LYS A 45 2.82 -7.03 6.99
C LYS A 45 1.40 -7.39 7.41
N ARG A 46 0.44 -6.92 6.62
CA ARG A 46 -0.98 -7.25 6.73
C ARG A 46 -1.57 -7.49 5.34
N ALA A 47 -2.70 -8.19 5.31
CA ALA A 47 -3.47 -8.39 4.09
C ALA A 47 -4.92 -7.95 4.31
N LEU A 48 -5.46 -7.22 3.34
CA LEU A 48 -6.88 -6.89 3.24
C LEU A 48 -7.46 -7.66 2.06
N THR A 49 -8.19 -8.71 2.33
CA THR A 49 -8.78 -9.58 1.32
C THR A 49 -10.30 -9.50 1.32
N GLY A 50 -10.90 -9.76 0.18
CA GLY A 50 -12.34 -9.79 0.02
C GLY A 50 -12.75 -9.73 -1.45
N PRO A 51 -13.98 -10.15 -1.77
CA PRO A 51 -14.49 -10.07 -3.14
C PRO A 51 -14.48 -8.65 -3.69
N ALA A 52 -14.59 -8.52 -5.02
CA ALA A 52 -14.79 -7.23 -5.66
C ALA A 52 -16.08 -6.56 -5.15
N GLY A 53 -16.06 -5.24 -5.01
CA GLY A 53 -17.24 -4.48 -4.56
C GLY A 53 -17.51 -4.49 -3.06
N THR A 54 -16.58 -4.98 -2.24
CA THR A 54 -16.72 -4.99 -0.77
C THR A 54 -16.22 -3.70 -0.09
N GLY A 55 -15.87 -2.67 -0.87
CA GLY A 55 -15.45 -1.39 -0.35
C GLY A 55 -14.01 -1.32 0.16
N LYS A 56 -13.12 -2.22 -0.30
CA LYS A 56 -11.70 -2.22 0.10
C LYS A 56 -11.01 -0.89 -0.21
N THR A 57 -11.24 -0.34 -1.39
CA THR A 57 -10.66 0.95 -1.79
C THR A 57 -11.16 2.10 -0.93
N TYR A 58 -12.45 2.10 -0.60
CA TYR A 58 -13.04 3.09 0.29
C TYR A 58 -12.42 3.02 1.69
N LEU A 59 -12.22 1.81 2.19
CA LEU A 59 -11.57 1.56 3.48
C LEU A 59 -10.11 2.06 3.48
N ILE A 60 -9.35 1.76 2.42
CA ILE A 60 -7.98 2.23 2.27
C ILE A 60 -7.92 3.76 2.22
N ARG A 61 -8.84 4.40 1.50
CA ARG A 61 -8.93 5.86 1.47
C ARG A 61 -9.13 6.46 2.87
N ALA A 62 -10.01 5.87 3.67
CA ALA A 62 -10.21 6.28 5.06
C ALA A 62 -8.95 6.09 5.92
N LEU A 63 -8.26 4.96 5.78
CA LEU A 63 -6.99 4.71 6.47
C LEU A 63 -5.93 5.75 6.12
N LEU A 64 -5.77 6.07 4.84
CA LEU A 64 -4.80 7.06 4.37
C LEU A 64 -5.08 8.45 4.91
N LYS A 65 -6.35 8.84 4.96
CA LYS A 65 -6.77 10.14 5.48
C LYS A 65 -6.67 10.24 7.01
N ASN A 66 -6.89 9.16 7.73
CA ASN A 66 -6.98 9.15 9.18
C ASN A 66 -5.69 8.72 9.89
N CYS A 67 -4.74 8.07 9.20
CA CYS A 67 -3.50 7.64 9.83
C CYS A 67 -2.57 8.81 10.15
N LYS A 68 -1.64 8.58 11.08
CA LYS A 68 -0.64 9.57 11.51
C LYS A 68 0.51 9.74 10.52
N ILE A 69 0.66 8.84 9.56
CA ILE A 69 1.78 8.87 8.61
C ILE A 69 1.51 9.93 7.54
N PRO A 70 2.44 10.85 7.28
CA PRO A 70 2.31 11.84 6.20
C PRO A 70 2.20 11.16 4.83
N TYR A 71 1.48 11.77 3.89
CA TYR A 71 1.29 11.22 2.55
C TYR A 71 2.61 10.93 1.81
N GLY A 72 3.64 11.76 2.00
CA GLY A 72 4.94 11.54 1.41
C GLY A 72 5.68 10.28 1.87
N ASN A 73 5.27 9.69 2.99
CA ASN A 73 5.86 8.49 3.56
C ASN A 73 5.01 7.23 3.29
N ILE A 74 4.00 7.35 2.44
CA ILE A 74 3.10 6.26 2.06
C ILE A 74 3.28 5.98 0.57
N GLY A 75 3.66 4.76 0.23
CA GLY A 75 3.68 4.26 -1.14
C GLY A 75 2.41 3.50 -1.46
N LEU A 76 1.87 3.73 -2.64
CA LEU A 76 0.69 3.05 -3.16
C LEU A 76 0.96 2.55 -4.58
N SER A 77 0.79 1.27 -4.81
CA SER A 77 1.18 0.63 -6.06
C SER A 77 0.20 -0.44 -6.52
N ALA A 78 0.34 -0.82 -7.77
CA ALA A 78 -0.34 -1.95 -8.39
C ALA A 78 0.55 -2.56 -9.48
N PRO A 79 0.32 -3.82 -9.89
CA PRO A 79 1.21 -4.51 -10.82
C PRO A 79 1.08 -4.08 -12.29
N THR A 80 0.03 -3.34 -12.66
CA THR A 80 -0.19 -2.88 -14.03
C THR A 80 -0.53 -1.39 -14.09
N HIS A 81 -0.22 -0.74 -15.22
CA HIS A 81 -0.60 0.66 -15.44
C HIS A 81 -2.11 0.89 -15.37
N LYS A 82 -2.89 -0.06 -15.90
CA LYS A 82 -4.36 0.00 -15.84
C LYS A 82 -4.85 -0.01 -14.39
N ALA A 83 -4.35 -0.95 -13.58
CA ALA A 83 -4.71 -1.03 -12.16
C ALA A 83 -4.30 0.23 -11.39
N CYS A 84 -3.12 0.79 -11.66
CA CYS A 84 -2.67 2.04 -11.06
C CYS A 84 -3.61 3.21 -11.37
N ARG A 85 -4.07 3.31 -12.61
CA ARG A 85 -5.01 4.37 -13.02
C ARG A 85 -6.34 4.23 -12.30
N VAL A 86 -6.91 3.03 -12.29
CA VAL A 86 -8.17 2.75 -11.59
C VAL A 86 -8.05 3.07 -10.10
N LEU A 87 -6.96 2.66 -9.47
CA LEU A 87 -6.72 2.93 -8.06
C LEU A 87 -6.55 4.44 -7.79
N GLN A 88 -5.80 5.16 -8.62
CA GLN A 88 -5.60 6.60 -8.49
C GLN A 88 -6.94 7.37 -8.54
N GLU A 89 -7.81 7.00 -9.48
CA GLU A 89 -9.13 7.61 -9.63
C GLU A 89 -10.05 7.28 -8.44
N SER A 90 -10.04 6.02 -8.00
CA SER A 90 -10.90 5.54 -6.92
C SER A 90 -10.50 6.09 -5.55
N ILE A 91 -9.21 6.19 -5.28
CA ILE A 91 -8.67 6.77 -4.04
C ILE A 91 -8.96 8.26 -3.97
N ASN A 92 -8.90 8.95 -5.11
CA ASN A 92 -9.16 10.40 -5.21
C ASN A 92 -8.38 11.22 -4.15
N LEU A 93 -7.09 10.94 -4.01
CA LEU A 93 -6.16 11.67 -3.16
C LEU A 93 -5.02 12.22 -4.03
N PRO A 94 -5.07 13.51 -4.40
CA PRO A 94 -4.07 14.09 -5.32
C PRO A 94 -2.66 14.15 -4.71
N ASN A 95 -2.53 14.10 -3.39
CA ASN A 95 -1.24 14.14 -2.69
C ASN A 95 -0.53 12.77 -2.65
N ILE A 96 -1.19 11.71 -3.09
CA ILE A 96 -0.60 10.38 -3.24
C ILE A 96 -0.65 9.98 -4.72
N LYS A 97 0.51 9.70 -5.30
CA LYS A 97 0.61 9.20 -6.65
C LYS A 97 0.78 7.69 -6.64
N VAL A 98 -0.11 6.99 -7.33
CA VAL A 98 -0.01 5.53 -7.49
C VAL A 98 1.03 5.20 -8.56
N HIS A 99 1.99 4.35 -8.23
CA HIS A 99 3.04 3.89 -9.14
C HIS A 99 2.87 2.41 -9.46
N THR A 100 3.43 1.98 -10.58
CA THR A 100 3.55 0.56 -10.84
C THR A 100 4.55 -0.08 -9.88
N LEU A 101 4.29 -1.31 -9.48
CA LEU A 101 5.18 -2.08 -8.63
C LEU A 101 6.58 -2.21 -9.24
N GLN A 102 6.67 -2.40 -10.57
CA GLN A 102 7.94 -2.48 -11.28
C GLN A 102 8.78 -1.21 -11.09
N SER A 103 8.16 -0.05 -11.22
CA SER A 103 8.86 1.24 -11.05
C SER A 103 9.41 1.39 -9.62
N ASP A 104 8.61 1.05 -8.61
CA ASP A 104 9.03 1.20 -7.21
C ASP A 104 10.08 0.17 -6.78
N LEU A 105 10.19 -0.94 -7.50
CA LEU A 105 11.22 -1.97 -7.28
C LEU A 105 12.46 -1.79 -8.16
N GLY A 106 12.51 -0.74 -8.98
CA GLY A 106 13.63 -0.51 -9.90
C GLY A 106 13.73 -1.51 -11.05
N LEU A 107 12.61 -2.14 -11.42
CA LEU A 107 12.53 -3.12 -12.50
C LEU A 107 12.23 -2.44 -13.83
N ARG A 108 12.51 -3.12 -14.94
CA ARG A 108 12.18 -2.65 -16.29
C ARG A 108 10.68 -2.42 -16.43
N ILE A 109 10.30 -1.28 -17.01
CA ILE A 109 8.90 -0.82 -17.08
C ILE A 109 7.99 -1.81 -17.82
N ASN A 110 8.49 -2.47 -18.86
CA ASN A 110 7.72 -3.41 -19.67
C ASN A 110 7.90 -4.87 -19.23
N PHE A 111 8.45 -5.10 -18.05
CA PHE A 111 8.64 -6.43 -17.54
C PHE A 111 7.30 -7.01 -17.09
N ASP A 112 6.99 -8.20 -17.57
CA ASP A 112 5.82 -8.97 -17.13
C ASP A 112 6.09 -9.57 -15.74
N VAL A 113 5.34 -9.10 -14.73
CA VAL A 113 5.52 -9.55 -13.35
C VAL A 113 5.31 -11.05 -13.17
N GLU A 114 4.48 -11.68 -14.01
CA GLU A 114 4.24 -13.12 -13.96
C GLU A 114 5.51 -13.94 -14.31
N LYS A 115 6.45 -13.33 -15.02
CA LYS A 115 7.71 -13.94 -15.42
C LYS A 115 8.87 -13.62 -14.48
N PHE A 116 8.57 -13.05 -13.32
CA PHE A 116 9.62 -12.68 -12.37
C PHE A 116 10.41 -13.91 -11.88
N ASP A 117 11.72 -13.84 -12.01
CA ASP A 117 12.65 -14.86 -11.52
C ASP A 117 13.60 -14.22 -10.49
N LEU A 118 13.54 -14.70 -9.25
CA LEU A 118 14.37 -14.19 -8.16
C LEU A 118 15.88 -14.38 -8.41
N ASN A 119 16.25 -15.37 -9.23
CA ASN A 119 17.64 -15.64 -9.60
C ASN A 119 18.14 -14.74 -10.74
N LYS A 120 17.24 -14.09 -11.47
CA LYS A 120 17.55 -13.22 -12.60
C LYS A 120 16.65 -12.01 -12.60
N ILE A 121 16.90 -11.10 -11.66
CA ILE A 121 16.06 -9.92 -11.46
C ILE A 121 16.24 -8.94 -12.62
N PRO A 122 15.17 -8.54 -13.33
CA PRO A 122 15.24 -7.65 -14.49
C PRO A 122 15.32 -6.18 -14.08
N PHE A 123 16.39 -5.79 -13.42
CA PHE A 123 16.60 -4.40 -13.03
C PHE A 123 16.69 -3.46 -14.24
N ASP A 124 16.09 -2.28 -14.10
CA ASP A 124 16.34 -1.17 -15.02
C ASP A 124 17.66 -0.50 -14.64
N PRO A 125 18.63 -0.36 -15.57
CA PRO A 125 19.91 0.30 -15.28
C PRO A 125 19.77 1.75 -14.80
N LYS A 126 18.67 2.41 -15.14
CA LYS A 126 18.33 3.77 -14.70
C LYS A 126 17.30 3.80 -13.57
N GLY A 127 16.78 2.64 -13.20
CA GLY A 127 15.78 2.49 -12.16
C GLY A 127 16.36 2.63 -10.76
N LYS A 128 15.51 3.05 -9.83
CA LYS A 128 15.86 3.12 -8.40
C LYS A 128 14.84 2.33 -7.61
N ILE A 129 15.31 1.62 -6.60
CA ILE A 129 14.44 0.98 -5.61
C ILE A 129 13.90 2.08 -4.70
N LYS A 130 12.58 2.28 -4.71
CA LYS A 130 11.90 3.35 -3.97
C LYS A 130 11.12 2.85 -2.75
N ILE A 131 10.92 1.54 -2.63
CA ILE A 131 10.12 0.98 -1.54
C ILE A 131 10.64 1.42 -0.16
N GLY A 132 11.96 1.57 -0.02
CA GLY A 132 12.60 2.02 1.20
C GLY A 132 12.38 3.49 1.57
N ASP A 133 11.85 4.29 0.65
CA ASP A 133 11.52 5.70 0.89
C ASP A 133 10.21 5.84 1.69
N TYR A 134 9.45 4.76 1.81
CA TYR A 134 8.15 4.75 2.46
C TYR A 134 8.18 4.04 3.81
N ARG A 135 7.42 4.54 4.76
CA ARG A 135 7.16 3.86 6.03
C ARG A 135 6.08 2.79 5.89
N ILE A 136 5.09 3.06 5.04
CA ILE A 136 4.01 2.14 4.68
C ILE A 136 4.00 1.99 3.17
N TYR A 137 3.96 0.76 2.69
CA TYR A 137 3.85 0.45 1.27
C TYR A 137 2.65 -0.45 1.02
N ILE A 138 1.71 0.04 0.24
CA ILE A 138 0.43 -0.61 -0.04
C ILE A 138 0.44 -1.12 -1.48
N ILE A 139 0.10 -2.39 -1.67
CA ILE A 139 0.10 -3.04 -2.97
C ILE A 139 -1.31 -3.55 -3.26
N ASP A 140 -1.97 -2.94 -4.23
CA ASP A 140 -3.27 -3.41 -4.73
C ASP A 140 -3.10 -4.52 -5.75
N GLU A 141 -4.16 -5.29 -5.99
CA GLU A 141 -4.17 -6.44 -6.91
C GLU A 141 -3.07 -7.47 -6.56
N SER A 142 -2.79 -7.66 -5.28
CA SER A 142 -1.68 -8.50 -4.81
C SER A 142 -1.81 -9.97 -5.16
N SER A 143 -3.01 -10.46 -5.44
CA SER A 143 -3.25 -11.84 -5.89
C SER A 143 -2.62 -12.14 -7.25
N MET A 144 -2.30 -11.13 -8.05
CA MET A 144 -1.62 -11.24 -9.33
C MET A 144 -0.09 -11.38 -9.21
N ILE A 145 0.47 -11.19 -8.01
CA ILE A 145 1.92 -11.15 -7.81
C ILE A 145 2.45 -12.55 -7.54
N PRO A 146 3.42 -13.04 -8.34
CA PRO A 146 4.00 -14.36 -8.13
C PRO A 146 4.83 -14.41 -6.85
N ARG A 147 4.97 -15.60 -6.28
CA ARG A 147 5.65 -15.83 -5.01
C ARG A 147 7.08 -15.27 -4.97
N GLY A 148 7.85 -15.44 -6.04
CA GLY A 148 9.23 -14.93 -6.10
C GLY A 148 9.29 -13.42 -5.96
N LEU A 149 8.34 -12.71 -6.56
CA LEU A 149 8.26 -11.26 -6.45
C LEU A 149 7.82 -10.83 -5.03
N VAL A 150 6.89 -11.55 -4.42
CA VAL A 150 6.51 -11.31 -3.02
C VAL A 150 7.72 -11.47 -2.09
N MET A 151 8.53 -12.51 -2.28
CA MET A 151 9.75 -12.73 -1.50
C MET A 151 10.75 -11.57 -1.66
N PHE A 152 10.91 -11.06 -2.88
CA PHE A 152 11.76 -9.90 -3.16
C PHE A 152 11.26 -8.63 -2.47
N ILE A 153 9.95 -8.35 -2.57
CA ILE A 153 9.31 -7.22 -1.89
C ILE A 153 9.51 -7.30 -0.37
N GLU A 154 9.28 -8.46 0.22
CA GLU A 154 9.39 -8.63 1.66
C GLU A 154 10.83 -8.52 2.15
N LYS A 155 11.80 -9.00 1.38
CA LYS A 155 13.22 -8.78 1.66
C LYS A 155 13.58 -7.29 1.70
N LEU A 156 13.15 -6.53 0.71
CA LEU A 156 13.37 -5.08 0.66
C LEU A 156 12.67 -4.35 1.80
N ALA A 157 11.43 -4.73 2.11
CA ALA A 157 10.65 -4.14 3.19
C ALA A 157 11.33 -4.33 4.55
N LYS A 158 11.84 -5.51 4.85
CA LYS A 158 12.61 -5.78 6.07
C LYS A 158 13.90 -4.98 6.12
N GLN A 159 14.62 -4.92 5.01
CA GLN A 159 15.86 -4.19 4.88
C GLN A 159 15.72 -2.70 5.23
N HIS A 160 14.59 -2.10 4.81
CA HIS A 160 14.31 -0.67 4.96
C HIS A 160 13.34 -0.36 6.09
N LYS A 161 12.89 -1.35 6.84
CA LYS A 161 11.87 -1.20 7.91
C LYS A 161 10.60 -0.54 7.40
N THR A 162 10.13 -0.99 6.24
CA THR A 162 8.87 -0.58 5.62
C THR A 162 7.78 -1.60 5.95
N LYS A 163 6.63 -1.13 6.42
CA LYS A 163 5.47 -2.00 6.62
C LYS A 163 4.72 -2.20 5.31
N LEU A 164 4.17 -3.39 5.13
CA LEU A 164 3.46 -3.80 3.91
C LEU A 164 1.98 -4.02 4.18
N ILE A 165 1.13 -3.56 3.26
CA ILE A 165 -0.29 -3.93 3.20
C ILE A 165 -0.57 -4.46 1.81
N TYR A 166 -0.97 -5.72 1.74
CA TYR A 166 -1.43 -6.36 0.51
C TYR A 166 -2.95 -6.27 0.41
N ILE A 167 -3.44 -5.80 -0.74
CA ILE A 167 -4.87 -5.74 -1.03
C ILE A 167 -5.16 -6.72 -2.18
N GLY A 168 -6.14 -7.59 -1.99
CA GLY A 168 -6.47 -8.59 -3.00
C GLY A 168 -7.81 -9.27 -2.75
N ARG A 169 -8.03 -10.30 -3.53
CA ARG A 169 -9.21 -11.15 -3.40
C ARG A 169 -8.98 -12.29 -2.42
#